data_f4982a9ab4ee94f1258d8ae3d5e5ca5f
#
_entry.id   f4982a9ab4ee94f1258d8ae3d5e5ca5f
#
_cell.length_a   1.000
_cell.length_b   1.000
_cell.length_c   1.000
_cell.angle_alpha   90.00
_cell.angle_beta   90.00
_cell.angle_gamma   90.00
#
_symmetry.space_group_name_H-M   'P 1'
#
loop_
_entity.id
_entity.type
_entity.pdbx_description
1 polymer ?
#
loop_
_entity_poly.entity_id
_entity_poly.type
_entity_poly.pdbx_seq_one_letter_code
_entity_poly.pdbx_strand_id
1 'polypeptide(L)'
;MSSVTVVAMPAVLHIDETTVNLRKQKGYVWVLTTFDRVYYFYRPTQEAEFLYDMLASFRGVLVSDFYTGYDSLPCGQQKCIVHLVRDIDDDLLRNPFDEELKRFAQTFGVMLRLIINTVERFGLWRRHLNRHKADLE
;
A
#
# COMPACT_ATOMS: atom_id res chain seq x y z
N MET A 1 -17.81 -21.68 10.24
CA MET A 1 -16.54 -21.03 9.83
C MET A 1 -16.34 -21.35 8.35
N SER A 2 -16.67 -20.40 7.49
CA SER A 2 -16.48 -20.61 6.06
C SER A 2 -15.03 -20.32 5.71
N SER A 3 -14.28 -21.37 5.43
CA SER A 3 -12.96 -21.26 4.81
C SER A 3 -13.16 -20.60 3.45
N VAL A 4 -12.76 -19.36 3.32
CA VAL A 4 -12.66 -18.71 2.01
C VAL A 4 -11.47 -19.37 1.31
N THR A 5 -11.74 -20.42 0.57
CA THR A 5 -10.76 -21.00 -0.33
C THR A 5 -10.53 -19.99 -1.43
N VAL A 6 -9.45 -19.23 -1.35
CA VAL A 6 -9.04 -18.31 -2.41
C VAL A 6 -8.59 -19.17 -3.59
N VAL A 7 -9.51 -19.39 -4.50
CA VAL A 7 -9.26 -20.06 -5.77
C VAL A 7 -8.37 -19.13 -6.60
N ALA A 8 -7.15 -19.57 -6.89
CA ALA A 8 -6.09 -18.85 -7.60
C ALA A 8 -5.68 -17.53 -6.91
N MET A 9 -4.64 -17.61 -6.08
CA MET A 9 -4.04 -16.44 -5.43
C MET A 9 -3.57 -15.42 -6.49
N PRO A 10 -4.00 -14.15 -6.40
CA PRO A 10 -3.58 -13.13 -7.36
C PRO A 10 -2.08 -12.85 -7.21
N ALA A 11 -1.46 -12.34 -8.28
CA ALA A 11 -0.06 -11.91 -8.22
C ALA A 11 0.11 -10.66 -7.32
N VAL A 12 -0.92 -9.83 -7.23
CA VAL A 12 -0.93 -8.60 -6.43
C VAL A 12 -2.24 -8.53 -5.65
N LEU A 13 -2.12 -8.19 -4.37
CA LEU A 13 -3.23 -7.98 -3.45
C LEU A 13 -3.04 -6.62 -2.78
N HIS A 14 -4.04 -5.78 -2.80
CA HIS A 14 -4.07 -4.53 -2.05
C HIS A 14 -4.82 -4.74 -0.75
N ILE A 15 -4.32 -4.16 0.34
CA ILE A 15 -4.97 -4.15 1.64
C ILE A 15 -5.00 -2.74 2.20
N ASP A 16 -6.11 -2.40 2.82
CA ASP A 16 -6.29 -1.14 3.54
C ASP A 16 -7.28 -1.36 4.68
N GLU A 17 -7.23 -0.54 5.72
CA GLU A 17 -8.22 -0.56 6.78
C GLU A 17 -8.75 0.84 7.07
N THR A 18 -9.99 0.90 7.48
CA THR A 18 -10.64 2.13 7.91
C THR A 18 -11.38 1.96 9.23
N THR A 19 -11.32 2.98 10.07
CA THR A 19 -12.07 3.01 11.33
C THR A 19 -13.55 3.26 11.05
N VAL A 20 -14.41 2.48 11.68
CA VAL A 20 -15.85 2.71 11.68
C VAL A 20 -16.35 2.97 13.10
N ASN A 21 -17.19 3.99 13.24
CA ASN A 21 -17.80 4.32 14.51
C ASN A 21 -19.17 3.64 14.61
N LEU A 22 -19.26 2.63 15.44
CA LEU A 22 -20.51 2.01 15.83
C LEU A 22 -21.08 2.73 17.05
N ARG A 23 -22.40 2.62 17.28
CA ARG A 23 -23.10 3.40 18.33
C ARG A 23 -22.44 3.44 19.71
N LYS A 24 -21.67 2.41 20.08
CA LYS A 24 -21.04 2.28 21.40
C LYS A 24 -19.56 1.91 21.38
N GLN A 25 -18.99 1.67 20.21
CA GLN A 25 -17.60 1.21 20.08
C GLN A 25 -17.02 1.59 18.73
N LYS A 26 -15.69 1.70 18.67
CA LYS A 26 -14.95 1.75 17.41
C LYS A 26 -14.77 0.32 16.88
N GLY A 27 -14.72 0.19 15.58
CA GLY A 27 -14.31 -1.03 14.90
C GLY A 27 -13.53 -0.68 13.65
N TYR A 28 -13.08 -1.69 12.95
CA TYR A 28 -12.27 -1.56 11.75
C TYR A 28 -12.88 -2.38 10.63
N VAL A 29 -12.94 -1.79 9.45
CA VAL A 29 -13.27 -2.52 8.22
C VAL A 29 -11.99 -2.63 7.41
N TRP A 30 -11.59 -3.86 7.19
CA TRP A 30 -10.46 -4.23 6.36
C TRP A 30 -10.96 -4.51 4.94
N VAL A 31 -10.25 -3.99 3.96
CA VAL A 31 -10.57 -4.15 2.55
C VAL A 31 -9.40 -4.84 1.85
N LEU A 32 -9.65 -6.00 1.27
CA LEU A 32 -8.69 -6.69 0.41
C LEU A 32 -9.19 -6.62 -1.02
N THR A 33 -8.34 -6.15 -1.93
CA THR A 33 -8.71 -5.91 -3.32
C THR A 33 -7.75 -6.62 -4.27
N THR A 34 -8.31 -7.35 -5.21
CA THR A 34 -7.63 -7.85 -6.40
C THR A 34 -8.07 -7.02 -7.62
N PHE A 35 -7.62 -7.35 -8.82
CA PHE A 35 -8.07 -6.66 -10.05
C PHE A 35 -9.56 -6.82 -10.34
N ASP A 36 -10.17 -7.90 -9.87
CA ASP A 36 -11.55 -8.30 -10.20
C ASP A 36 -12.46 -8.51 -8.98
N ARG A 37 -11.92 -8.41 -7.75
CA ARG A 37 -12.66 -8.72 -6.52
C ARG A 37 -12.32 -7.79 -5.39
N VAL A 38 -13.29 -7.54 -4.52
CA VAL A 38 -13.14 -6.79 -3.28
C VAL A 38 -13.75 -7.62 -2.14
N TYR A 39 -12.99 -7.74 -1.06
CA TYR A 39 -13.41 -8.44 0.15
C TYR A 39 -13.40 -7.47 1.33
N TYR A 40 -14.45 -7.51 2.15
CA TYR A 40 -14.59 -6.68 3.33
C TYR A 40 -14.64 -7.55 4.58
N PHE A 41 -13.86 -7.17 5.60
CA PHE A 41 -13.82 -7.87 6.87
C PHE A 41 -13.98 -6.85 8.01
N TYR A 42 -15.01 -7.01 8.83
CA TYR A 42 -15.12 -6.24 10.06
C TYR A 42 -14.31 -6.91 11.17
N ARG A 43 -13.59 -6.08 11.96
CA ARG A 43 -12.90 -6.49 13.19
C ARG A 43 -13.13 -5.45 14.29
N PRO A 44 -13.30 -5.87 15.55
CA PRO A 44 -13.44 -4.96 16.67
C PRO A 44 -12.13 -4.25 17.03
N THR A 45 -10.99 -4.82 16.65
CA THR A 45 -9.64 -4.30 16.90
C THR A 45 -8.86 -4.14 15.60
N GLN A 46 -7.79 -3.33 15.63
CA GLN A 46 -6.87 -3.13 14.49
C GLN A 46 -5.78 -4.21 14.43
N GLU A 47 -5.94 -5.32 15.15
CA GLU A 47 -4.96 -6.40 15.13
C GLU A 47 -4.96 -7.13 13.80
N ALA A 48 -3.78 -7.23 13.18
CA ALA A 48 -3.60 -7.85 11.86
C ALA A 48 -3.43 -9.38 11.92
N GLU A 49 -3.53 -9.99 13.11
CA GLU A 49 -3.26 -11.41 13.33
C GLU A 49 -4.07 -12.34 12.41
N PHE A 50 -5.34 -12.01 12.16
CA PHE A 50 -6.18 -12.81 11.26
C PHE A 50 -5.66 -12.88 9.83
N LEU A 51 -4.83 -11.91 9.42
CA LEU A 51 -4.22 -11.89 8.09
C LEU A 51 -3.15 -12.95 7.94
N TYR A 52 -2.46 -13.32 9.02
CA TYR A 52 -1.43 -14.35 8.98
C TYR A 52 -2.01 -15.70 8.54
N ASP A 53 -3.16 -16.07 9.10
CA ASP A 53 -3.85 -17.30 8.71
C ASP A 53 -4.41 -17.20 7.29
N MET A 54 -5.04 -16.04 6.97
CA MET A 54 -5.66 -15.82 5.67
C MET A 54 -4.65 -15.79 4.53
N LEU A 55 -3.49 -15.18 4.74
CA LEU A 55 -2.44 -14.99 3.74
C LEU A 55 -1.28 -15.99 3.87
N ALA A 56 -1.40 -17.01 4.71
CA ALA A 56 -0.35 -18.00 4.96
C ALA A 56 0.19 -18.67 3.69
N SER A 57 -0.67 -18.90 2.71
CA SER A 57 -0.32 -19.48 1.41
C SER A 57 -0.12 -18.47 0.29
N PHE A 58 -0.32 -17.18 0.57
CA PHE A 58 -0.11 -16.12 -0.42
C PHE A 58 1.39 -15.94 -0.72
N ARG A 59 1.74 -15.94 -2.01
CA ARG A 59 3.13 -15.82 -2.48
C ARG A 59 3.33 -14.65 -3.45
N GLY A 60 2.31 -13.81 -3.62
CA GLY A 60 2.35 -12.60 -4.44
C GLY A 60 2.93 -11.41 -3.70
N VAL A 61 2.60 -10.22 -4.18
CA VAL A 61 2.97 -8.94 -3.58
C VAL A 61 1.75 -8.33 -2.89
N LEU A 62 1.88 -8.04 -1.59
CA LEU A 62 0.91 -7.28 -0.82
C LEU A 62 1.23 -5.79 -0.92
N VAL A 63 0.30 -5.01 -1.42
CA VAL A 63 0.39 -3.55 -1.45
C VAL A 63 -0.40 -3.00 -0.27
N SER A 64 0.27 -2.30 0.64
CA SER A 64 -0.33 -1.77 1.88
C SER A 64 0.15 -0.34 2.16
N ASP A 65 -0.46 0.29 3.14
CA ASP A 65 0.09 1.48 3.78
C ASP A 65 1.31 1.14 4.67
N PHE A 66 1.70 2.05 5.55
CA PHE A 66 2.87 1.90 6.44
C PHE A 66 2.52 1.29 7.81
N TYR A 67 1.33 0.70 7.98
CA TYR A 67 0.99 0.03 9.22
C TYR A 67 1.89 -1.19 9.46
N THR A 68 2.59 -1.19 10.60
CA THR A 68 3.61 -2.20 10.93
C THR A 68 3.06 -3.61 11.10
N GLY A 69 1.74 -3.75 11.31
CA GLY A 69 1.06 -5.04 11.39
C GLY A 69 1.21 -5.91 10.14
N TYR A 70 1.56 -5.32 8.99
CA TYR A 70 1.78 -6.07 7.75
C TYR A 70 3.21 -6.59 7.58
N ASP A 71 4.18 -6.02 8.30
CA ASP A 71 5.61 -6.23 8.02
C ASP A 71 6.09 -7.67 8.25
N SER A 72 5.39 -8.43 9.10
CA SER A 72 5.72 -9.84 9.39
C SER A 72 4.99 -10.84 8.50
N LEU A 73 4.17 -10.40 7.53
CA LEU A 73 3.48 -11.31 6.62
C LEU A 73 4.48 -11.98 5.65
N PRO A 74 4.36 -13.30 5.40
CA PRO A 74 5.34 -14.09 4.65
C PRO A 74 5.17 -13.96 3.13
N CYS A 75 5.05 -12.74 2.62
CA CYS A 75 4.86 -12.44 1.19
C CYS A 75 5.70 -11.24 0.77
N GLY A 76 5.85 -11.04 -0.54
CA GLY A 76 6.44 -9.81 -1.06
C GLY A 76 5.61 -8.60 -0.62
N GLN A 77 6.28 -7.51 -0.25
CA GLN A 77 5.59 -6.31 0.22
C GLN A 77 5.97 -5.09 -0.61
N GLN A 78 4.98 -4.27 -0.91
CA GLN A 78 5.14 -2.97 -1.52
C GLN A 78 4.31 -1.95 -0.75
N LYS A 79 4.94 -0.87 -0.31
CA LYS A 79 4.20 0.23 0.30
C LYS A 79 3.48 1.06 -0.76
N CYS A 80 2.25 1.46 -0.45
CA CYS A 80 1.40 2.18 -1.38
C CYS A 80 1.92 3.61 -1.59
N ILE A 81 2.24 3.95 -2.84
CA ILE A 81 2.75 5.29 -3.19
C ILE A 81 1.72 6.38 -2.90
N VAL A 82 0.43 6.10 -3.03
CA VAL A 82 -0.62 7.08 -2.73
C VAL A 82 -0.60 7.46 -1.24
N HIS A 83 -0.42 6.49 -0.34
CA HIS A 83 -0.25 6.75 1.08
C HIS A 83 1.04 7.53 1.36
N LEU A 84 2.15 7.15 0.72
CA LEU A 84 3.42 7.87 0.87
C LEU A 84 3.31 9.35 0.47
N VAL A 85 2.70 9.63 -0.68
CA VAL A 85 2.49 11.03 -1.14
C VAL A 85 1.62 11.79 -0.16
N ARG A 86 0.55 11.18 0.35
CA ARG A 86 -0.33 11.80 1.35
C ARG A 86 0.42 12.11 2.64
N ASP A 87 1.24 11.17 3.12
CA ASP A 87 2.03 11.37 4.35
C ASP A 87 3.05 12.51 4.18
N ILE A 88 3.70 12.60 3.01
CA ILE A 88 4.62 13.70 2.69
C ILE A 88 3.87 15.04 2.66
N ASP A 89 2.69 15.10 2.04
CA ASP A 89 1.87 16.32 1.98
C ASP A 89 1.40 16.74 3.39
N ASP A 90 0.96 15.79 4.21
CA ASP A 90 0.57 16.06 5.59
C ASP A 90 1.75 16.57 6.43
N ASP A 91 2.94 16.01 6.27
CA ASP A 91 4.15 16.46 6.95
C ASP A 91 4.58 17.86 6.50
N LEU A 92 4.48 18.18 5.22
CA LEU A 92 4.72 19.53 4.70
C LEU A 92 3.75 20.57 5.30
N LEU A 93 2.46 20.19 5.46
CA LEU A 93 1.46 21.06 6.09
C LEU A 93 1.75 21.29 7.59
N ARG A 94 2.24 20.27 8.29
CA ARG A 94 2.60 20.37 9.70
C ARG A 94 3.91 21.13 9.94
N ASN A 95 4.83 21.08 8.97
CA ASN A 95 6.17 21.65 9.06
C ASN A 95 6.46 22.62 7.89
N PRO A 96 5.68 23.72 7.77
CA PRO A 96 5.72 24.58 6.57
C PRO A 96 7.05 25.35 6.39
N PHE A 97 7.93 25.34 7.40
CA PHE A 97 9.23 26.02 7.37
C PHE A 97 10.41 25.05 7.27
N ASP A 98 10.16 23.74 7.13
CA ASP A 98 11.21 22.75 6.96
C ASP A 98 11.68 22.72 5.49
N GLU A 99 12.80 23.38 5.23
CA GLU A 99 13.37 23.49 3.88
C GLU A 99 13.99 22.17 3.38
N GLU A 100 14.42 21.28 4.28
CA GLU A 100 14.93 19.96 3.92
C GLU A 100 13.81 19.08 3.43
N LEU A 101 12.70 19.03 4.17
CA LEU A 101 11.49 18.29 3.80
C LEU A 101 10.91 18.80 2.47
N LYS A 102 10.85 20.12 2.26
CA LYS A 102 10.41 20.70 0.98
C LYS A 102 11.27 20.25 -0.19
N ARG A 103 12.59 20.27 -0.01
CA ARG A 103 13.55 19.86 -1.04
C ARG A 103 13.41 18.38 -1.37
N PHE A 104 13.27 17.55 -0.33
CA PHE A 104 12.99 16.12 -0.49
C PHE A 104 11.71 15.90 -1.28
N ALA A 105 10.59 16.52 -0.88
CA ALA A 105 9.30 16.37 -1.53
C ALA A 105 9.33 16.79 -3.00
N GLN A 106 10.02 17.89 -3.32
CA GLN A 106 10.20 18.36 -4.70
C GLN A 106 10.99 17.35 -5.53
N THR A 107 12.12 16.87 -5.02
CA THR A 107 12.96 15.87 -5.71
C THR A 107 12.21 14.58 -5.94
N PHE A 108 11.52 14.08 -4.91
CA PHE A 108 10.68 12.88 -5.00
C PHE A 108 9.55 13.06 -6.02
N GLY A 109 8.86 14.20 -6.02
CA GLY A 109 7.78 14.51 -6.96
C GLY A 109 8.25 14.54 -8.42
N VAL A 110 9.43 15.10 -8.69
CA VAL A 110 10.05 15.11 -10.04
C VAL A 110 10.36 13.68 -10.48
N MET A 111 11.01 12.88 -9.63
CA MET A 111 11.33 11.49 -9.92
C MET A 111 10.07 10.66 -10.19
N LEU A 112 9.06 10.77 -9.35
CA LEU A 112 7.79 10.05 -9.51
C LEU A 112 7.11 10.41 -10.83
N ARG A 113 7.09 11.69 -11.19
CA ARG A 113 6.53 12.17 -12.47
C ARG A 113 7.26 11.59 -13.68
N LEU A 114 8.58 11.51 -13.64
CA LEU A 114 9.39 10.90 -14.70
C LEU A 114 9.05 9.41 -14.88
N ILE A 115 8.87 8.68 -13.78
CA ILE A 115 8.48 7.27 -13.80
C ILE A 115 7.07 7.13 -14.41
N ILE A 116 6.11 7.93 -13.96
CA ILE A 116 4.72 7.91 -14.48
C ILE A 116 4.72 8.19 -15.98
N ASN A 117 5.39 9.25 -16.44
CA ASN A 117 5.49 9.59 -17.85
C ASN A 117 6.13 8.46 -18.68
N THR A 118 7.10 7.76 -18.10
CA THR A 118 7.72 6.60 -18.75
C THR A 118 6.73 5.45 -18.90
N VAL A 119 5.94 5.18 -17.85
CA VAL A 119 4.89 4.14 -17.89
C VAL A 119 3.79 4.50 -18.89
N GLU A 120 3.33 5.75 -18.88
CA GLU A 120 2.30 6.22 -19.83
C GLU A 120 2.75 6.10 -21.29
N ARG A 121 4.02 6.42 -21.56
CA ARG A 121 4.56 6.42 -22.94
C ARG A 121 4.93 5.04 -23.43
N PHE A 122 5.46 4.19 -22.58
CA PHE A 122 6.10 2.92 -22.96
C PHE A 122 5.49 1.68 -22.31
N GLY A 123 4.52 1.86 -21.39
CA GLY A 123 3.99 0.79 -20.56
C GLY A 123 4.99 0.29 -19.51
N LEU A 124 4.60 -0.76 -18.79
CA LEU A 124 5.40 -1.37 -17.71
C LEU A 124 6.52 -2.29 -18.23
N TRP A 125 7.25 -1.86 -19.25
CA TRP A 125 8.37 -2.65 -19.78
C TRP A 125 9.63 -2.46 -18.93
N ARG A 126 10.13 -3.55 -18.38
CA ARG A 126 11.29 -3.57 -17.48
C ARG A 126 12.48 -2.78 -17.98
N ARG A 127 12.80 -2.86 -19.29
CA ARG A 127 13.91 -2.12 -19.91
C ARG A 127 13.79 -0.60 -19.78
N HIS A 128 12.56 -0.07 -19.80
CA HIS A 128 12.31 1.37 -19.67
C HIS A 128 12.31 1.80 -18.21
N LEU A 129 11.79 0.96 -17.33
CA LEU A 129 11.76 1.23 -15.88
C LEU A 129 13.17 1.17 -15.26
N ASN A 130 14.05 0.31 -15.76
CA ASN A 130 15.43 0.23 -15.28
C ASN A 130 16.24 1.53 -15.46
N ARG A 131 15.79 2.47 -16.31
CA ARG A 131 16.42 3.80 -16.42
C ARG A 131 16.31 4.61 -15.14
N HIS A 132 15.25 4.40 -14.38
CA HIS A 132 14.98 5.13 -13.14
C HIS A 132 15.58 4.43 -11.92
N LYS A 133 16.22 3.28 -12.09
CA LYS A 133 16.77 2.54 -10.96
C LYS A 133 17.88 3.32 -10.24
N ALA A 134 18.74 3.99 -10.99
CA ALA A 134 19.81 4.81 -10.44
C ALA A 134 19.29 6.07 -9.73
N ASP A 135 18.09 6.54 -10.06
CA ASP A 135 17.48 7.70 -9.40
C ASP A 135 16.89 7.34 -8.03
N LEU A 136 16.76 6.04 -7.73
CA LEU A 136 16.21 5.49 -6.49
C LEU A 136 17.29 5.08 -5.48
N GLU A 137 18.54 4.94 -5.91
CA GLU A 137 19.72 4.60 -5.09
C GLU A 137 20.43 5.87 -4.60
#